data_18898f907e4e5aadccb45b31d6833a90
#
_entry.id   18898f907e4e5aadccb45b31d6833a90
#
_cell.length_a   1.000
_cell.length_b   1.000
_cell.length_c   1.000
_cell.angle_alpha   90.00
_cell.angle_beta   90.00
_cell.angle_gamma   90.00
#
_symmetry.space_group_name_H-M   'P 1'
#
loop_
_entity.id
_entity.type
_entity.pdbx_description
1 polymer ?
#
loop_
_entity_poly.entity_id
_entity_poly.type
_entity_poly.pdbx_seq_one_letter_code
_entity_poly.pdbx_strand_id
1 'polypeptide(L)'
;QQVSSAASDVYKRQPMNRAFEGYGPMVNSPVDGFDGLSGDQAKNAVISALEEKQAGHGKVEYRLKDWLLSRQRFWGTPIPMIHCKTCGIVPVPREDLPVELPLEVVFTEDQSGNPLESHHSFVETICPKCGSEARRETDTMDTFYDSSWYFMRFCDANNDESPFNRSAVDYWMDGGVDLYIGGIEHAVMHLLYARFFTKFTRDAGMNKVGEPFGRLVCQGMLNAPAPYCSDCNSEYHVDYFESACPTCGKELSSRSAKMSKSLGNTVS
;
A
#
# COMPACT_ATOMS: atom_id res chain seq x y z
N GLN A 1 18.62 18.99 2.97
CA GLN A 1 18.90 20.12 3.84
C GLN A 1 18.01 21.27 3.42
N GLN A 2 17.07 21.68 4.30
CA GLN A 2 16.31 22.89 4.09
C GLN A 2 17.28 24.06 4.20
N VAL A 3 17.40 24.83 3.14
CA VAL A 3 18.11 26.10 3.18
C VAL A 3 17.24 27.03 4.00
N SER A 4 17.66 27.36 5.21
CA SER A 4 16.96 28.33 6.04
C SER A 4 17.02 29.70 5.37
N SER A 5 15.90 30.20 4.89
CA SER A 5 15.77 31.58 4.50
C SER A 5 16.02 32.44 5.73
N ALA A 6 16.99 33.30 5.66
CA ALA A 6 17.25 34.23 6.74
C ALA A 6 16.05 35.16 6.88
N ALA A 7 15.61 35.30 8.10
CA ALA A 7 14.53 36.17 8.48
C ALA A 7 14.79 37.64 8.11
N SER A 8 13.73 38.45 8.07
CA SER A 8 13.82 39.88 7.93
C SER A 8 14.79 40.52 8.94
N ASP A 9 15.25 41.74 8.71
CA ASP A 9 16.23 42.45 9.55
C ASP A 9 15.89 42.50 11.05
N VAL A 10 14.61 42.35 11.40
CA VAL A 10 14.12 42.28 12.79
C VAL A 10 14.60 41.02 13.50
N TYR A 11 14.83 39.92 12.78
CA TYR A 11 15.25 38.61 13.32
C TYR A 11 16.77 38.37 13.25
N LYS A 12 17.54 39.22 12.62
CA LYS A 12 19.01 39.06 12.49
C LYS A 12 19.74 39.07 13.85
N ARG A 13 19.09 39.49 14.92
CA ARG A 13 19.69 39.59 16.27
C ARG A 13 19.16 38.55 17.27
N GLN A 14 18.25 37.69 16.87
CA GLN A 14 17.70 36.64 17.74
C GLN A 14 18.30 35.28 17.40
N PRO A 15 18.77 34.50 18.38
CA PRO A 15 19.17 33.14 18.16
C PRO A 15 17.95 32.33 17.71
N MET A 16 18.09 31.59 16.58
CA MET A 16 17.06 30.71 16.10
C MET A 16 16.98 29.46 17.00
N ASN A 17 15.92 29.36 17.79
CA ASN A 17 15.69 28.22 18.69
C ASN A 17 15.14 26.99 17.99
N ARG A 18 14.70 27.14 16.71
CA ARG A 18 14.18 26.07 15.85
C ARG A 18 14.35 26.45 14.38
N ALA A 19 14.31 25.44 13.48
CA ALA A 19 14.33 25.69 12.05
C ALA A 19 13.11 26.54 11.62
N PHE A 20 13.33 27.44 10.66
CA PHE A 20 12.24 28.18 10.04
C PHE A 20 11.59 27.28 8.98
N GLU A 21 10.29 26.98 9.15
CA GLU A 21 9.53 26.10 8.27
C GLU A 21 8.66 26.87 7.25
N GLY A 22 8.68 28.20 7.29
CA GLY A 22 7.90 29.07 6.42
C GLY A 22 8.55 29.35 5.06
N TYR A 23 7.80 29.97 4.19
CA TYR A 23 8.27 30.50 2.90
C TYR A 23 8.63 31.98 3.08
N GLY A 24 9.85 32.35 2.70
CA GLY A 24 10.32 33.73 2.74
C GLY A 24 11.42 33.94 1.70
N PRO A 25 11.75 35.22 1.37
CA PRO A 25 12.84 35.50 0.45
C PRO A 25 14.19 35.12 1.08
N MET A 26 15.07 34.56 0.26
CA MET A 26 16.46 34.34 0.67
C MET A 26 17.14 35.68 0.87
N VAL A 27 17.94 35.80 1.92
CA VAL A 27 18.73 37.00 2.22
C VAL A 27 20.14 36.60 2.70
N ASN A 28 21.12 37.41 2.38
CA ASN A 28 22.54 37.16 2.73
C ASN A 28 23.04 35.77 2.23
N SER A 29 22.60 35.37 1.08
CA SER A 29 23.14 34.17 0.46
C SER A 29 24.59 34.35 0.10
N PRO A 30 25.49 33.39 0.37
CA PRO A 30 26.86 33.42 -0.07
C PRO A 30 27.01 33.20 -1.58
N VAL A 31 25.95 32.96 -2.30
CA VAL A 31 25.92 32.71 -3.75
C VAL A 31 25.16 33.85 -4.42
N ASP A 32 25.81 34.52 -5.36
CA ASP A 32 25.24 35.60 -6.12
C ASP A 32 23.98 35.17 -6.88
N GLY A 33 22.96 36.03 -6.91
CA GLY A 33 21.69 35.80 -7.59
C GLY A 33 20.67 35.00 -6.81
N PHE A 34 20.92 34.58 -5.56
CA PHE A 34 19.94 33.84 -4.74
C PHE A 34 19.13 34.75 -3.84
N ASP A 35 19.68 35.91 -3.48
CA ASP A 35 18.97 36.88 -2.65
C ASP A 35 17.67 37.37 -3.36
N GLY A 36 16.59 37.43 -2.62
CA GLY A 36 15.27 37.82 -3.12
C GLY A 36 14.44 36.66 -3.69
N LEU A 37 15.04 35.51 -4.00
CA LEU A 37 14.30 34.31 -4.43
C LEU A 37 13.54 33.71 -3.27
N SER A 38 12.33 33.21 -3.51
CA SER A 38 11.51 32.58 -2.49
C SER A 38 10.82 31.30 -3.01
N GLY A 39 10.41 30.43 -2.08
CA GLY A 39 9.65 29.24 -2.39
C GLY A 39 10.33 28.32 -3.43
N ASP A 40 9.57 27.91 -4.44
CA ASP A 40 10.05 26.97 -5.47
C ASP A 40 11.14 27.60 -6.37
N GLN A 41 11.14 28.91 -6.56
CA GLN A 41 12.20 29.60 -7.32
C GLN A 41 13.57 29.45 -6.62
N ALA A 42 13.59 29.69 -5.31
CA ALA A 42 14.81 29.52 -4.51
C ALA A 42 15.28 28.07 -4.50
N LYS A 43 14.35 27.12 -4.32
CA LYS A 43 14.63 25.68 -4.35
C LYS A 43 15.23 25.25 -5.69
N ASN A 44 14.63 25.64 -6.80
CA ASN A 44 15.13 25.27 -8.12
C ASN A 44 16.50 25.88 -8.44
N ALA A 45 16.70 27.15 -8.07
CA ALA A 45 18.01 27.81 -8.23
C ALA A 45 19.13 27.10 -7.46
N VAL A 46 18.85 26.70 -6.20
CA VAL A 46 19.83 25.94 -5.40
C VAL A 46 20.12 24.57 -6.00
N ILE A 47 19.09 23.85 -6.47
CA ILE A 47 19.25 22.55 -7.11
C ILE A 47 20.12 22.69 -8.36
N SER A 48 19.81 23.65 -9.25
CA SER A 48 20.61 23.89 -10.46
C SER A 48 22.07 24.21 -10.15
N ALA A 49 22.32 25.06 -9.14
CA ALA A 49 23.71 25.41 -8.74
C ALA A 49 24.47 24.20 -8.16
N LEU A 50 23.77 23.27 -7.48
CA LEU A 50 24.38 22.02 -7.00
C LEU A 50 24.70 21.06 -8.15
N GLU A 51 23.81 20.98 -9.14
CA GLU A 51 24.00 20.17 -10.35
C GLU A 51 25.16 20.67 -11.19
N GLU A 52 25.28 22.00 -11.43
CA GLU A 52 26.39 22.62 -12.13
C GLU A 52 27.74 22.33 -11.46
N LYS A 53 27.75 22.33 -10.12
CA LYS A 53 28.96 22.02 -9.33
C LYS A 53 29.21 20.51 -9.19
N GLN A 54 28.37 19.66 -9.76
CA GLN A 54 28.41 18.21 -9.57
C GLN A 54 28.40 17.77 -8.09
N ALA A 55 27.81 18.59 -7.21
CA ALA A 55 27.74 18.37 -5.77
C ALA A 55 26.43 17.72 -5.33
N GLY A 56 25.48 17.58 -6.22
CA GLY A 56 24.17 16.95 -5.97
C GLY A 56 23.28 17.02 -7.20
N HIS A 57 22.08 16.47 -7.08
CA HIS A 57 21.04 16.53 -8.11
C HIS A 57 19.66 16.59 -7.48
N GLY A 58 18.68 17.09 -8.22
CA GLY A 58 17.28 17.09 -7.81
C GLY A 58 16.74 15.67 -7.71
N LYS A 59 16.08 15.34 -6.59
CA LYS A 59 15.41 14.07 -6.38
C LYS A 59 13.98 14.31 -5.90
N VAL A 60 13.02 13.65 -6.56
CA VAL A 60 11.64 13.63 -6.09
C VAL A 60 11.46 12.43 -5.17
N GLU A 61 11.04 12.69 -3.93
CA GLU A 61 10.69 11.65 -2.98
C GLU A 61 9.20 11.72 -2.68
N TYR A 62 8.53 10.59 -2.85
CA TYR A 62 7.11 10.47 -2.54
C TYR A 62 6.92 10.19 -1.06
N ARG A 63 5.93 10.84 -0.43
CA ARG A 63 5.55 10.59 0.97
C ARG A 63 4.67 9.35 1.14
N LEU A 64 4.36 8.66 0.05
CA LEU A 64 3.63 7.41 0.07
C LEU A 64 4.57 6.30 0.55
N LYS A 65 4.13 5.54 1.55
CA LYS A 65 4.86 4.33 1.98
C LYS A 65 4.71 3.25 0.92
N ASP A 66 5.74 2.42 0.79
CA ASP A 66 5.69 1.24 -0.05
C ASP A 66 4.55 0.31 0.39
N TRP A 67 3.91 -0.31 -0.59
CA TRP A 67 2.88 -1.32 -0.35
C TRP A 67 3.50 -2.69 -0.34
N LEU A 68 3.03 -3.53 0.57
CA LEU A 68 3.46 -4.91 0.59
C LEU A 68 2.76 -5.66 -0.54
N LEU A 69 3.54 -6.24 -1.44
CA LEU A 69 3.04 -7.06 -2.54
C LEU A 69 2.82 -8.52 -2.11
N SER A 70 3.59 -8.99 -1.14
CA SER A 70 3.65 -10.40 -0.76
C SER A 70 3.30 -10.65 0.70
N ARG A 71 2.93 -11.90 0.99
CA ARG A 71 2.62 -12.43 2.32
C ARG A 71 3.21 -13.83 2.48
N GLN A 72 3.65 -14.15 3.67
CA GLN A 72 4.14 -15.46 4.10
C GLN A 72 2.95 -16.34 4.50
N ARG A 73 2.20 -16.82 3.51
CA ARG A 73 0.99 -17.63 3.71
C ARG A 73 0.95 -18.78 2.71
N PHE A 74 0.33 -19.89 3.10
CA PHE A 74 0.15 -21.03 2.22
C PHE A 74 -0.99 -20.86 1.20
N TRP A 75 -1.76 -19.79 1.27
CA TRP A 75 -2.88 -19.46 0.40
C TRP A 75 -2.67 -18.09 -0.25
N GLY A 76 -3.39 -17.83 -1.32
CA GLY A 76 -3.26 -16.62 -2.13
C GLY A 76 -2.61 -16.94 -3.48
N THR A 77 -2.51 -15.96 -4.36
CA THR A 77 -1.90 -16.13 -5.68
C THR A 77 -0.40 -16.33 -5.55
N PRO A 78 0.17 -17.47 -6.01
CA PRO A 78 1.62 -17.68 -6.00
C PRO A 78 2.35 -16.64 -6.84
N ILE A 79 3.52 -16.24 -6.38
CA ILE A 79 4.41 -15.36 -7.15
C ILE A 79 5.24 -16.22 -8.10
N PRO A 80 5.11 -16.08 -9.43
CA PRO A 80 5.71 -17.00 -10.41
C PRO A 80 7.20 -16.70 -10.63
N MET A 81 8.00 -16.75 -9.56
CA MET A 81 9.43 -16.49 -9.58
C MET A 81 10.24 -17.68 -9.03
N ILE A 82 11.46 -17.82 -9.54
CA ILE A 82 12.42 -18.86 -9.17
C ILE A 82 13.72 -18.19 -8.76
N HIS A 83 14.24 -18.54 -7.60
CA HIS A 83 15.51 -18.06 -7.06
C HIS A 83 16.63 -19.03 -7.43
N CYS A 84 17.48 -18.63 -8.36
CA CYS A 84 18.66 -19.39 -8.81
C CYS A 84 19.94 -18.75 -8.27
N LYS A 85 20.84 -19.56 -7.72
CA LYS A 85 22.14 -19.08 -7.21
C LYS A 85 23.01 -18.42 -8.28
N THR A 86 22.90 -18.88 -9.52
CA THR A 86 23.71 -18.41 -10.66
C THR A 86 23.03 -17.28 -11.43
N CYS A 87 21.71 -17.41 -11.67
CA CYS A 87 20.97 -16.50 -12.55
C CYS A 87 20.21 -15.40 -11.81
N GLY A 88 20.18 -15.43 -10.46
CA GLY A 88 19.36 -14.54 -9.66
C GLY A 88 17.87 -14.93 -9.71
N ILE A 89 16.99 -13.94 -9.70
CA ILE A 89 15.54 -14.15 -9.79
C ILE A 89 15.16 -14.33 -11.25
N VAL A 90 14.49 -15.46 -11.56
CA VAL A 90 14.08 -15.83 -12.92
C VAL A 90 12.57 -16.09 -12.90
N PRO A 91 11.79 -15.58 -13.86
CA PRO A 91 10.36 -15.89 -13.94
C PRO A 91 10.13 -17.35 -14.32
N VAL A 92 9.03 -17.92 -13.83
CA VAL A 92 8.51 -19.22 -14.29
C VAL A 92 8.14 -19.08 -15.77
N PRO A 93 8.54 -20.03 -16.65
CA PRO A 93 8.15 -20.03 -18.04
C PRO A 93 6.62 -19.98 -18.21
N ARG A 94 6.16 -19.34 -19.29
CA ARG A 94 4.72 -19.17 -19.50
C ARG A 94 3.98 -20.51 -19.69
N GLU A 95 4.65 -21.48 -20.29
CA GLU A 95 4.15 -22.84 -20.49
C GLU A 95 3.96 -23.63 -19.19
N ASP A 96 4.65 -23.23 -18.12
CA ASP A 96 4.59 -23.84 -16.79
C ASP A 96 3.61 -23.11 -15.84
N LEU A 97 2.86 -22.14 -16.36
CA LEU A 97 1.83 -21.45 -15.59
C LEU A 97 0.46 -22.16 -15.73
N PRO A 98 -0.38 -22.11 -14.69
CA PRO A 98 -0.20 -21.44 -13.41
C PRO A 98 0.71 -22.21 -12.46
N VAL A 99 1.37 -21.50 -11.52
CA VAL A 99 2.02 -22.14 -10.37
C VAL A 99 0.92 -22.56 -9.40
N GLU A 100 0.78 -23.86 -9.17
CA GLU A 100 -0.23 -24.40 -8.27
C GLU A 100 0.31 -24.54 -6.84
N LEU A 101 -0.51 -24.15 -5.86
CA LEU A 101 -0.20 -24.37 -4.45
C LEU A 101 -0.43 -25.83 -4.05
N PRO A 102 0.38 -26.36 -3.12
CA PRO A 102 0.15 -27.70 -2.61
C PRO A 102 -1.15 -27.76 -1.81
N LEU A 103 -1.93 -28.83 -2.01
CA LEU A 103 -3.19 -29.03 -1.29
C LEU A 103 -2.97 -29.51 0.15
N GLU A 104 -1.85 -30.19 0.40
CA GLU A 104 -1.51 -30.76 1.69
C GLU A 104 -0.41 -29.94 2.35
N VAL A 105 -0.82 -29.03 3.24
CA VAL A 105 0.10 -28.24 4.06
C VAL A 105 -0.07 -28.66 5.52
N VAL A 106 1.01 -29.14 6.13
CA VAL A 106 1.02 -29.52 7.55
C VAL A 106 1.38 -28.30 8.39
N PHE A 107 0.48 -27.91 9.28
CA PHE A 107 0.74 -26.87 10.29
C PHE A 107 1.21 -27.55 11.58
N THR A 108 2.42 -27.23 12.01
CA THR A 108 2.93 -27.65 13.33
C THR A 108 2.96 -26.45 14.26
N GLU A 109 2.65 -26.65 15.53
CA GLU A 109 2.60 -25.57 16.54
C GLU A 109 3.94 -24.83 16.70
N ASP A 110 5.04 -25.47 16.32
CA ASP A 110 6.40 -24.93 16.40
C ASP A 110 6.84 -24.17 15.11
N GLN A 111 6.00 -24.13 14.07
CA GLN A 111 6.33 -23.43 12.82
C GLN A 111 6.08 -21.93 12.93
N SER A 112 7.09 -21.21 13.44
CA SER A 112 7.19 -19.78 13.25
C SER A 112 7.79 -19.51 11.87
N GLY A 113 6.97 -19.24 10.84
CA GLY A 113 7.48 -18.93 9.51
C GLY A 113 6.47 -19.14 8.40
N ASN A 114 6.95 -19.08 7.16
CA ASN A 114 6.14 -19.32 5.98
C ASN A 114 5.86 -20.83 5.80
N PRO A 115 4.60 -21.30 5.87
CA PRO A 115 4.29 -22.72 5.77
C PRO A 115 4.72 -23.35 4.43
N LEU A 116 4.75 -22.58 3.34
CA LEU A 116 5.21 -23.08 2.04
C LEU A 116 6.72 -23.31 1.98
N GLU A 117 7.50 -22.61 2.80
CA GLU A 117 8.95 -22.73 2.80
C GLU A 117 9.43 -24.12 3.26
N SER A 118 8.66 -24.78 4.10
CA SER A 118 8.92 -26.15 4.57
C SER A 118 8.42 -27.24 3.61
N HIS A 119 7.68 -26.88 2.56
CA HIS A 119 7.10 -27.83 1.62
C HIS A 119 8.08 -28.15 0.48
N HIS A 120 8.99 -29.10 0.70
CA HIS A 120 10.09 -29.41 -0.22
C HIS A 120 9.68 -29.61 -1.68
N SER A 121 8.62 -30.39 -1.95
CA SER A 121 8.18 -30.64 -3.33
C SER A 121 7.61 -29.40 -4.04
N PHE A 122 7.19 -28.40 -3.31
CA PHE A 122 6.80 -27.10 -3.88
C PHE A 122 8.01 -26.20 -4.10
N VAL A 123 8.92 -26.16 -3.13
CA VAL A 123 10.06 -25.23 -3.10
C VAL A 123 11.14 -25.62 -4.09
N GLU A 124 11.49 -26.93 -4.15
CA GLU A 124 12.58 -27.41 -4.97
C GLU A 124 12.20 -27.44 -6.45
N THR A 125 13.03 -26.82 -7.29
CA THR A 125 12.79 -26.74 -8.73
C THR A 125 14.10 -26.60 -9.49
N ILE A 126 14.01 -26.61 -10.81
CA ILE A 126 15.14 -26.39 -11.71
C ILE A 126 15.04 -24.99 -12.34
N CYS A 127 16.15 -24.29 -12.39
CA CYS A 127 16.23 -23.00 -13.07
C CYS A 127 15.97 -23.14 -14.57
N PRO A 128 14.96 -22.48 -15.14
CA PRO A 128 14.65 -22.61 -16.56
C PRO A 128 15.71 -21.98 -17.46
N LYS A 129 16.58 -21.11 -16.88
CA LYS A 129 17.63 -20.42 -17.65
C LYS A 129 18.94 -21.20 -17.75
N CYS A 130 19.36 -21.88 -16.68
CA CYS A 130 20.66 -22.57 -16.65
C CYS A 130 20.61 -24.05 -16.29
N GLY A 131 19.43 -24.60 -15.96
CA GLY A 131 19.26 -26.01 -15.63
C GLY A 131 19.79 -26.43 -14.25
N SER A 132 20.27 -25.50 -13.43
CA SER A 132 20.76 -25.81 -12.09
C SER A 132 19.61 -25.91 -11.07
N GLU A 133 19.86 -26.57 -9.95
CA GLU A 133 18.97 -26.57 -8.80
C GLU A 133 18.62 -25.15 -8.36
N ALA A 134 17.35 -24.91 -8.09
CA ALA A 134 16.80 -23.60 -7.74
C ALA A 134 15.63 -23.75 -6.76
N ARG A 135 15.12 -22.65 -6.25
CA ARG A 135 14.00 -22.63 -5.30
C ARG A 135 12.88 -21.76 -5.84
N ARG A 136 11.63 -22.22 -5.74
CA ARG A 136 10.46 -21.36 -6.01
C ARG A 136 10.35 -20.28 -4.96
N GLU A 137 9.72 -19.16 -5.35
CA GLU A 137 9.23 -18.18 -4.40
C GLU A 137 8.13 -18.83 -3.54
N THR A 138 8.21 -18.62 -2.23
CA THR A 138 7.27 -19.18 -1.26
C THR A 138 6.28 -18.18 -0.71
N ASP A 139 6.51 -16.89 -0.94
CA ASP A 139 5.51 -15.89 -0.66
C ASP A 139 4.35 -15.99 -1.66
N THR A 140 3.15 -15.67 -1.19
CA THR A 140 1.98 -15.44 -2.05
C THR A 140 1.67 -13.96 -2.14
N MET A 141 0.94 -13.55 -3.16
CA MET A 141 0.53 -12.16 -3.31
C MET A 141 -0.45 -11.75 -2.22
N ASP A 142 -0.39 -10.50 -1.82
CA ASP A 142 -1.38 -9.89 -0.92
C ASP A 142 -2.78 -9.96 -1.52
N THR A 143 -3.79 -10.15 -0.69
CA THR A 143 -5.20 -10.22 -1.14
C THR A 143 -5.67 -8.98 -1.88
N PHE A 144 -5.09 -7.82 -1.60
CA PHE A 144 -5.41 -6.60 -2.34
C PHE A 144 -4.89 -6.62 -3.78
N TYR A 145 -3.90 -7.44 -4.09
CA TYR A 145 -3.47 -7.66 -5.47
C TYR A 145 -4.60 -8.32 -6.28
N ASP A 146 -5.18 -9.40 -5.79
CA ASP A 146 -6.28 -10.10 -6.47
C ASP A 146 -7.53 -9.20 -6.56
N SER A 147 -7.87 -8.51 -5.49
CA SER A 147 -9.01 -7.59 -5.46
C SER A 147 -8.81 -6.30 -6.25
N SER A 148 -7.60 -6.02 -6.72
CA SER A 148 -7.28 -4.78 -7.44
C SER A 148 -7.81 -4.73 -8.87
N TRP A 149 -8.26 -5.85 -9.43
CA TRP A 149 -8.67 -5.92 -10.84
C TRP A 149 -9.92 -6.78 -11.11
N TYR A 150 -10.58 -7.33 -10.09
CA TYR A 150 -11.74 -8.21 -10.25
C TYR A 150 -12.87 -7.59 -11.08
N PHE A 151 -13.06 -6.27 -10.97
CA PHE A 151 -14.07 -5.53 -11.74
C PHE A 151 -13.75 -5.51 -13.25
N MET A 152 -12.48 -5.60 -13.65
CA MET A 152 -12.09 -5.81 -15.05
C MET A 152 -12.39 -7.25 -15.49
N ARG A 153 -12.11 -8.23 -14.61
CA ARG A 153 -12.45 -9.64 -14.86
C ARG A 153 -13.93 -9.86 -15.07
N PHE A 154 -14.79 -9.12 -14.37
CA PHE A 154 -16.25 -9.19 -14.55
C PHE A 154 -16.69 -8.81 -15.96
N CYS A 155 -15.94 -7.99 -16.67
CA CYS A 155 -16.26 -7.65 -18.07
C CYS A 155 -16.09 -8.84 -19.01
N ASP A 156 -15.29 -9.84 -18.63
CA ASP A 156 -14.97 -11.01 -19.47
C ASP A 156 -14.61 -12.24 -18.59
N ALA A 157 -15.55 -12.66 -17.76
CA ALA A 157 -15.33 -13.66 -16.70
C ALA A 157 -14.95 -15.07 -17.20
N ASN A 158 -15.33 -15.42 -18.42
CA ASN A 158 -15.11 -16.75 -19.02
C ASN A 158 -13.88 -16.81 -19.94
N ASN A 159 -13.00 -15.83 -19.89
CA ASN A 159 -11.80 -15.79 -20.71
C ASN A 159 -10.70 -16.70 -20.09
N ASP A 160 -10.32 -17.75 -20.78
CA ASP A 160 -9.28 -18.69 -20.33
C ASP A 160 -7.89 -18.38 -20.90
N GLU A 161 -7.78 -17.44 -21.85
CA GLU A 161 -6.53 -17.11 -22.52
C GLU A 161 -5.82 -15.87 -21.93
N SER A 162 -6.60 -14.96 -21.37
CA SER A 162 -6.07 -13.69 -20.82
C SER A 162 -6.87 -13.24 -19.59
N PRO A 163 -6.34 -12.33 -18.76
CA PRO A 163 -7.05 -11.80 -17.60
C PRO A 163 -8.42 -11.22 -17.95
N PHE A 164 -8.53 -10.58 -19.09
CA PHE A 164 -9.75 -10.01 -19.68
C PHE A 164 -9.50 -9.59 -21.13
N ASN A 165 -10.55 -9.50 -21.92
CA ASN A 165 -10.49 -8.96 -23.27
C ASN A 165 -10.48 -7.43 -23.20
N ARG A 166 -9.50 -6.81 -23.87
CA ARG A 166 -9.33 -5.36 -23.91
C ARG A 166 -10.59 -4.63 -24.39
N SER A 167 -11.20 -5.08 -25.49
CA SER A 167 -12.38 -4.42 -26.05
C SER A 167 -13.59 -4.50 -25.14
N ALA A 168 -13.74 -5.59 -24.37
CA ALA A 168 -14.79 -5.71 -23.37
C ALA A 168 -14.60 -4.71 -22.22
N VAL A 169 -13.38 -4.63 -21.67
CA VAL A 169 -13.06 -3.64 -20.62
C VAL A 169 -13.20 -2.22 -21.15
N ASP A 170 -12.67 -1.94 -22.32
CA ASP A 170 -12.75 -0.60 -22.93
C ASP A 170 -14.19 -0.16 -23.25
N TYR A 171 -15.10 -1.12 -23.44
CA TYR A 171 -16.52 -0.86 -23.64
C TYR A 171 -17.27 -0.64 -22.31
N TRP A 172 -17.13 -1.59 -21.36
CA TRP A 172 -17.87 -1.55 -20.11
C TRP A 172 -17.34 -0.53 -19.09
N MET A 173 -16.07 -0.16 -19.21
CA MET A 173 -15.40 0.75 -18.29
C MET A 173 -14.91 2.02 -18.99
N ASP A 174 -15.63 2.52 -20.00
CA ASP A 174 -15.32 3.80 -20.62
C ASP A 174 -15.52 4.94 -19.60
N GLY A 175 -14.40 5.51 -19.11
CA GLY A 175 -14.41 6.46 -17.99
C GLY A 175 -14.37 5.82 -16.58
N GLY A 176 -14.17 4.51 -16.48
CA GLY A 176 -14.19 3.73 -15.23
C GLY A 176 -15.56 3.13 -14.93
N VAL A 177 -15.65 2.36 -13.85
CA VAL A 177 -16.93 1.85 -13.31
C VAL A 177 -17.78 3.03 -12.88
N ASP A 178 -19.01 3.16 -13.38
CA ASP A 178 -19.88 4.32 -13.16
C ASP A 178 -20.12 4.63 -11.68
N LEU A 179 -20.40 3.60 -10.90
CA LEU A 179 -20.67 3.72 -9.47
C LEU A 179 -20.00 2.58 -8.69
N TYR A 180 -19.15 2.92 -7.76
CA TYR A 180 -18.50 1.99 -6.83
C TYR A 180 -18.93 2.30 -5.40
N ILE A 181 -19.40 1.30 -4.66
CA ILE A 181 -19.94 1.46 -3.31
C ILE A 181 -19.11 0.60 -2.37
N GLY A 182 -18.58 1.20 -1.30
CA GLY A 182 -17.75 0.48 -0.33
C GLY A 182 -17.46 1.28 0.93
N GLY A 183 -16.78 0.65 1.88
CA GLY A 183 -16.37 1.29 3.14
C GLY A 183 -15.27 2.32 2.94
N ILE A 184 -15.30 3.37 3.75
CA ILE A 184 -14.29 4.45 3.73
C ILE A 184 -12.88 3.94 4.05
N GLU A 185 -12.74 2.85 4.80
CA GLU A 185 -11.47 2.21 5.16
C GLU A 185 -10.66 1.76 3.96
N HIS A 186 -11.31 1.49 2.83
CA HIS A 186 -10.66 1.09 1.60
C HIS A 186 -9.98 2.23 0.84
N ALA A 187 -10.17 3.48 1.25
CA ALA A 187 -9.56 4.64 0.62
C ALA A 187 -8.02 4.58 0.58
N VAL A 188 -7.42 4.04 1.64
CA VAL A 188 -5.96 3.88 1.80
C VAL A 188 -5.48 2.44 1.63
N MET A 189 -6.35 1.54 1.21
CA MET A 189 -6.09 0.11 1.01
C MET A 189 -6.49 -0.29 -0.42
N HIS A 190 -7.58 -1.01 -0.59
CA HIS A 190 -8.06 -1.52 -1.87
C HIS A 190 -8.06 -0.48 -3.00
N LEU A 191 -8.51 0.75 -2.76
CA LEU A 191 -8.61 1.76 -3.82
C LEU A 191 -7.24 2.20 -4.35
N LEU A 192 -6.19 2.21 -3.53
CA LEU A 192 -4.84 2.51 -4.00
C LEU A 192 -4.32 1.40 -4.93
N TYR A 193 -4.50 0.13 -4.54
CA TYR A 193 -4.12 -1.01 -5.37
C TYR A 193 -4.94 -1.04 -6.67
N ALA A 194 -6.26 -0.82 -6.61
CA ALA A 194 -7.12 -0.78 -7.79
C ALA A 194 -6.69 0.32 -8.78
N ARG A 195 -6.37 1.51 -8.30
CA ARG A 195 -5.85 2.61 -9.13
C ARG A 195 -4.49 2.27 -9.74
N PHE A 196 -3.58 1.73 -8.94
CA PHE A 196 -2.26 1.32 -9.41
C PHE A 196 -2.37 0.26 -10.50
N PHE A 197 -3.14 -0.81 -10.25
CA PHE A 197 -3.30 -1.91 -11.20
C PHE A 197 -3.97 -1.46 -12.50
N THR A 198 -4.99 -0.61 -12.42
CA THR A 198 -5.65 -0.02 -13.61
C THR A 198 -4.66 0.76 -14.47
N LYS A 199 -3.82 1.60 -13.85
CA LYS A 199 -2.80 2.37 -14.57
C LYS A 199 -1.69 1.47 -15.13
N PHE A 200 -1.25 0.47 -14.37
CA PHE A 200 -0.27 -0.52 -14.83
C PHE A 200 -0.77 -1.29 -16.06
N THR A 201 -1.99 -1.83 -16.02
CA THR A 201 -2.56 -2.58 -17.15
C THR A 201 -2.85 -1.67 -18.36
N ARG A 202 -3.19 -0.40 -18.16
CA ARG A 202 -3.26 0.61 -19.22
C ARG A 202 -1.89 0.83 -19.87
N ASP A 203 -0.85 1.03 -19.08
CA ASP A 203 0.50 1.30 -19.57
C ASP A 203 1.10 0.05 -20.27
N ALA A 204 0.66 -1.15 -19.84
CA ALA A 204 0.94 -2.42 -20.53
C ALA A 204 0.09 -2.63 -21.82
N GLY A 205 -0.78 -1.68 -22.19
CA GLY A 205 -1.62 -1.76 -23.39
C GLY A 205 -2.82 -2.70 -23.28
N MET A 206 -3.18 -3.16 -22.10
CA MET A 206 -4.28 -4.10 -21.88
C MET A 206 -5.66 -3.44 -21.79
N ASN A 207 -5.73 -2.15 -21.49
CA ASN A 207 -6.93 -1.31 -21.50
C ASN A 207 -6.57 0.16 -21.77
N LYS A 208 -7.57 1.04 -21.91
CA LYS A 208 -7.39 2.51 -22.05
C LYS A 208 -7.88 3.30 -20.82
N VAL A 209 -8.34 2.61 -19.77
CA VAL A 209 -8.97 3.21 -18.60
C VAL A 209 -7.94 3.97 -17.76
N GLY A 210 -8.21 5.23 -17.45
CA GLY A 210 -7.31 6.08 -16.65
C GLY A 210 -7.49 5.94 -15.15
N GLU A 211 -8.75 5.80 -14.70
CA GLU A 211 -9.14 5.60 -13.30
C GLU A 211 -10.18 4.48 -13.20
N PRO A 212 -10.09 3.60 -12.19
CA PRO A 212 -10.96 2.42 -12.10
C PRO A 212 -12.43 2.78 -11.87
N PHE A 213 -12.70 3.87 -11.16
CA PHE A 213 -14.05 4.23 -10.72
C PHE A 213 -14.37 5.67 -11.09
N GLY A 214 -15.50 5.90 -11.77
CA GLY A 214 -16.00 7.23 -12.12
C GLY A 214 -16.57 7.95 -10.89
N ARG A 215 -17.23 7.20 -10.00
CA ARG A 215 -17.84 7.71 -8.77
C ARG A 215 -17.73 6.71 -7.64
N LEU A 216 -17.27 7.17 -6.48
CA LEU A 216 -17.23 6.40 -5.24
C LEU A 216 -18.30 6.92 -4.27
N VAL A 217 -19.09 6.00 -3.70
CA VAL A 217 -20.01 6.30 -2.60
C VAL A 217 -19.60 5.45 -1.40
N CYS A 218 -19.17 6.12 -0.33
CA CYS A 218 -18.89 5.47 0.93
C CYS A 218 -20.14 5.49 1.81
N GLN A 219 -20.66 4.30 2.17
CA GLN A 219 -21.68 4.19 3.20
C GLN A 219 -21.04 4.49 4.57
N GLY A 220 -21.86 4.95 5.52
CA GLY A 220 -21.41 5.13 6.90
C GLY A 220 -20.96 3.82 7.55
N MET A 221 -20.20 3.92 8.63
CA MET A 221 -19.83 2.76 9.44
C MET A 221 -21.04 2.24 10.20
N LEU A 222 -21.19 0.92 10.24
CA LEU A 222 -22.15 0.28 11.10
C LEU A 222 -21.65 0.35 12.54
N ASN A 223 -22.48 0.92 13.41
CA ASN A 223 -22.18 1.08 14.83
C ASN A 223 -23.16 0.26 15.66
N ALA A 224 -22.69 -0.25 16.79
CA ALA A 224 -23.50 -0.88 17.80
C ALA A 224 -23.04 -0.47 19.21
N PRO A 225 -23.85 -0.66 20.24
CA PRO A 225 -23.41 -0.38 21.61
C PRO A 225 -22.19 -1.22 21.99
N ALA A 226 -21.27 -0.62 22.72
CA ALA A 226 -20.14 -1.29 23.36
C ALA A 226 -19.92 -0.70 24.77
N PRO A 227 -19.41 -1.48 25.73
CA PRO A 227 -19.00 -0.97 27.04
C PRO A 227 -17.86 0.04 26.89
N TYR A 228 -17.99 1.17 27.55
CA TYR A 228 -17.00 2.26 27.47
C TYR A 228 -16.63 2.77 28.85
N CYS A 229 -15.35 2.91 29.09
CA CYS A 229 -14.81 3.56 30.29
C CYS A 229 -14.37 4.99 29.97
N SER A 230 -14.99 5.96 30.61
CA SER A 230 -14.65 7.39 30.43
C SER A 230 -13.27 7.75 30.97
N ASP A 231 -12.83 7.09 32.04
CA ASP A 231 -11.53 7.35 32.68
C ASP A 231 -10.36 6.78 31.91
N CYS A 232 -10.54 5.57 31.32
CA CYS A 232 -9.53 4.94 30.47
C CYS A 232 -9.63 5.37 29.02
N ASN A 233 -10.73 6.06 28.63
CA ASN A 233 -11.06 6.44 27.26
C ASN A 233 -10.97 5.24 26.29
N SER A 234 -11.55 4.10 26.69
CA SER A 234 -11.42 2.84 25.97
C SER A 234 -12.75 2.09 25.90
N GLU A 235 -12.94 1.40 24.78
CA GLU A 235 -14.07 0.50 24.52
C GLU A 235 -13.64 -0.93 24.85
N TYR A 236 -14.59 -1.74 25.34
CA TYR A 236 -14.34 -3.12 25.75
C TYR A 236 -15.34 -4.07 25.08
N HIS A 237 -15.02 -5.37 25.13
CA HIS A 237 -15.89 -6.42 24.59
C HIS A 237 -17.27 -6.40 25.25
N VAL A 238 -18.31 -6.76 24.51
CA VAL A 238 -19.69 -6.75 25.00
C VAL A 238 -19.92 -7.57 26.27
N ASP A 239 -19.11 -8.57 26.55
CA ASP A 239 -19.17 -9.37 27.76
C ASP A 239 -18.95 -8.54 29.04
N TYR A 240 -18.39 -7.35 28.93
CA TYR A 240 -18.18 -6.44 30.05
C TYR A 240 -19.36 -5.49 30.35
N PHE A 241 -20.52 -5.62 29.65
CA PHE A 241 -21.66 -4.75 29.92
C PHE A 241 -22.17 -4.77 31.37
N GLU A 242 -22.05 -5.93 32.02
CA GLU A 242 -22.48 -6.12 33.42
C GLU A 242 -21.28 -6.15 34.39
N SER A 243 -20.11 -5.71 33.96
CA SER A 243 -18.86 -5.79 34.71
C SER A 243 -18.24 -4.41 34.94
N ALA A 244 -17.31 -4.31 35.86
CA ALA A 244 -16.47 -3.13 36.01
C ALA A 244 -15.35 -3.11 34.95
N CYS A 245 -14.82 -1.92 34.69
CA CYS A 245 -13.70 -1.73 33.78
C CYS A 245 -12.50 -2.63 34.17
N PRO A 246 -12.03 -3.48 33.27
CA PRO A 246 -10.92 -4.40 33.58
C PRO A 246 -9.60 -3.67 33.84
N THR A 247 -9.48 -2.42 33.43
CA THR A 247 -8.26 -1.62 33.60
C THR A 247 -8.25 -0.81 34.89
N CYS A 248 -9.37 -0.17 35.27
CA CYS A 248 -9.39 0.74 36.42
C CYS A 248 -10.47 0.41 37.46
N GLY A 249 -11.28 -0.64 37.26
CA GLY A 249 -12.32 -1.08 38.19
C GLY A 249 -13.56 -0.17 38.29
N LYS A 250 -13.66 0.89 37.49
CA LYS A 250 -14.81 1.79 37.48
C LYS A 250 -15.97 1.24 36.67
N GLU A 251 -17.16 1.79 36.90
CA GLU A 251 -18.37 1.47 36.16
C GLU A 251 -18.23 1.81 34.67
N LEU A 252 -18.73 0.96 33.81
CA LEU A 252 -18.75 1.13 32.37
C LEU A 252 -20.09 1.75 31.93
N SER A 253 -20.01 2.66 30.99
CA SER A 253 -21.17 3.21 30.28
C SER A 253 -21.34 2.54 28.93
N SER A 254 -22.52 2.69 28.30
CA SER A 254 -22.72 2.25 26.93
C SER A 254 -22.39 3.38 25.96
N ARG A 255 -21.59 3.09 24.92
CA ARG A 255 -21.25 4.00 23.84
C ARG A 255 -21.49 3.35 22.49
N SER A 256 -21.96 4.15 21.51
CA SER A 256 -22.02 3.69 20.14
C SER A 256 -20.60 3.60 19.56
N ALA A 257 -20.16 2.39 19.22
CA ALA A 257 -18.85 2.08 18.67
C ALA A 257 -18.96 1.38 17.32
N LYS A 258 -17.93 1.49 16.49
CA LYS A 258 -17.85 0.74 15.23
C LYS A 258 -17.98 -0.76 15.51
N MET A 259 -18.85 -1.45 14.77
CA MET A 259 -18.97 -2.91 14.87
C MET A 259 -17.62 -3.58 14.57
N SER A 260 -17.15 -4.42 15.46
CA SER A 260 -15.93 -5.20 15.26
C SER A 260 -15.99 -6.55 15.97
N LYS A 261 -15.29 -7.52 15.42
CA LYS A 261 -15.15 -8.85 16.06
C LYS A 261 -14.45 -8.78 17.41
N SER A 262 -13.51 -7.84 17.57
CA SER A 262 -12.76 -7.65 18.83
C SER A 262 -13.62 -7.09 19.96
N LEU A 263 -14.65 -6.32 19.64
CA LEU A 263 -15.61 -5.80 20.61
C LEU A 263 -16.80 -6.75 20.82
N GLY A 264 -16.99 -7.72 19.93
CA GLY A 264 -18.14 -8.63 19.98
C GLY A 264 -19.48 -7.96 19.72
N ASN A 265 -19.52 -6.69 19.36
CA ASN A 265 -20.73 -5.89 19.13
C ASN A 265 -21.29 -6.02 17.71
N THR A 266 -21.07 -7.16 17.07
CA THR A 266 -21.58 -7.48 15.73
C THR A 266 -22.93 -8.16 15.82
N VAL A 267 -23.80 -7.94 14.82
CA VAL A 267 -25.01 -8.72 14.64
C VAL A 267 -24.64 -10.03 13.94
N SER A 268 -24.99 -11.15 14.54
CA SER A 268 -24.83 -12.51 13.99
C SER A 268 -25.92 -12.82 12.97
#